data_ff604d613f0c3079a05485f22763bca1
#
_entry.id   ff604d613f0c3079a05485f22763bca1
#
_cell.length_a   1.000
_cell.length_b   1.000
_cell.length_c   1.000
_cell.angle_alpha   90.00
_cell.angle_beta   90.00
_cell.angle_gamma   90.00
#
_symmetry.space_group_name_H-M   'P 1'
#
loop_
_entity.id
_entity.type
_entity.pdbx_description
1 polymer ?
#
loop_
_entity_poly.entity_id
_entity_poly.type
_entity_poly.pdbx_seq_one_letter_code
_entity_poly.pdbx_strand_id
1 'polypeptide(L)'
;MKVLMLLSVLSTATAAWTAEYFTSSVPLPTERFKILFLLPTALKSHVWVAAPLMVDLARRGHEVHMFCDSSYHFKIPNVTCINHGVRLSAPEDVDTFDIVRNPLSLLKTITDAAANDAEKMFNSDITMKIFERRGEYDLIVIDHLGLSIFYPFAHGTPFAIFSTSALLPCQSASLGNVPNPAFVSSALMEFKQPYGTFDRLKNIVLTFAQCYVYWAIPSQTEKLMSERFPSLPSLKEIERNASLHLLTTSLALDGPLALLPNQVPIAGLVLMPPQPLPKDILDFMSGNTSVIYIGLGVSYIRNDSIPRDKKDILLSVSKKLPYKVIMNVHGQASSRSGNVLLTGNARQQDILAHPNVKLFISHCGLAGVYETVYHGVPVIALPAAPEHGAMAGKLVLAGAAIQLSWLTLTEEILRDAVMEIMTNPSFGEKMAFVSRVFRDQEETALDRAVFWTEYAARFQGAPHLKSPARHLSWIEVLSLDFILLALVLCYCAFNVFIKTIRVLKAKCLRNKNEKEKVT
;
A
#
# COMPACT_ATOMS: atom_id res chain seq x y z
N MET A 1 13.47 -14.13 36.92
CA MET A 1 12.02 -13.92 36.61
C MET A 1 11.76 -13.01 35.39
N LYS A 2 12.43 -11.87 35.23
CA LYS A 2 12.24 -11.01 34.03
C LYS A 2 12.68 -11.64 32.70
N VAL A 3 13.70 -12.51 32.70
CA VAL A 3 14.20 -13.18 31.47
C VAL A 3 13.27 -14.32 31.04
N LEU A 4 12.62 -15.02 31.94
CA LEU A 4 11.64 -16.06 31.62
C LEU A 4 10.31 -15.48 31.08
N MET A 5 9.93 -14.28 31.52
CA MET A 5 8.77 -13.55 30.95
C MET A 5 9.04 -13.05 29.54
N LEU A 6 10.27 -12.65 29.20
CA LEU A 6 10.64 -12.28 27.82
C LEU A 6 10.58 -13.49 26.86
N LEU A 7 10.92 -14.68 27.32
CA LEU A 7 10.88 -15.90 26.51
C LEU A 7 9.45 -16.39 26.24
N SER A 8 8.50 -16.17 27.15
CA SER A 8 7.10 -16.54 26.94
C SER A 8 6.37 -15.60 25.96
N VAL A 9 6.75 -14.31 25.92
CA VAL A 9 6.20 -13.33 24.94
C VAL A 9 6.76 -13.56 23.53
N LEU A 10 7.99 -14.09 23.41
CA LEU A 10 8.57 -14.49 22.14
C LEU A 10 7.91 -15.75 21.56
N SER A 11 7.39 -16.66 22.40
CA SER A 11 6.74 -17.88 21.93
C SER A 11 5.36 -17.67 21.30
N THR A 12 4.62 -16.63 21.68
CA THR A 12 3.29 -16.33 21.12
C THR A 12 3.36 -15.62 19.76
N ALA A 13 4.41 -14.86 19.47
CA ALA A 13 4.64 -14.29 18.15
C ALA A 13 5.13 -15.34 17.14
N THR A 14 5.83 -16.38 17.57
CA THR A 14 6.31 -17.48 16.70
C THR A 14 5.21 -18.47 16.33
N ALA A 15 4.12 -18.57 17.09
CA ALA A 15 2.95 -19.39 16.76
C ALA A 15 2.14 -18.82 15.55
N ALA A 16 2.40 -17.59 15.13
CA ALA A 16 1.65 -16.95 14.05
C ALA A 16 2.03 -17.43 12.63
N TRP A 17 3.18 -18.09 12.46
CA TRP A 17 3.72 -18.48 11.16
C TRP A 17 3.79 -19.99 11.00
N THR A 18 2.77 -20.73 11.41
CA THR A 18 2.74 -22.16 11.08
C THR A 18 2.49 -22.33 9.59
N ALA A 19 3.34 -23.07 8.92
CA ALA A 19 3.25 -23.33 7.47
C ALA A 19 1.88 -23.92 7.05
N GLU A 20 1.14 -24.49 7.98
CA GLU A 20 -0.20 -25.07 7.77
C GLU A 20 -1.27 -24.03 7.42
N TYR A 21 -1.10 -22.75 7.85
CA TYR A 21 -2.10 -21.70 7.60
C TYR A 21 -1.95 -21.04 6.23
N PHE A 22 -0.77 -21.13 5.63
CA PHE A 22 -0.48 -20.52 4.34
C PHE A 22 -0.20 -21.58 3.30
N THR A 23 -1.26 -22.11 2.73
CA THR A 23 -1.19 -23.16 1.72
C THR A 23 -2.02 -22.73 0.51
N SER A 24 -1.35 -22.52 -0.61
CA SER A 24 -2.00 -22.27 -1.88
C SER A 24 -2.58 -23.55 -2.47
N SER A 25 -3.62 -23.42 -3.28
CA SER A 25 -4.22 -24.50 -4.06
C SER A 25 -3.53 -24.70 -5.42
N VAL A 26 -2.58 -23.86 -5.78
CA VAL A 26 -1.81 -23.95 -7.02
C VAL A 26 -1.06 -25.29 -7.07
N PRO A 27 -1.08 -26.03 -8.21
CA PRO A 27 -0.32 -27.26 -8.36
C PRO A 27 1.16 -27.08 -8.02
N LEU A 28 1.78 -28.10 -7.44
CA LEU A 28 3.21 -28.02 -7.09
C LEU A 28 4.05 -27.77 -8.34
N PRO A 29 5.07 -26.92 -8.25
CA PRO A 29 5.93 -26.60 -9.39
C PRO A 29 6.80 -27.79 -9.77
N THR A 30 7.11 -27.92 -11.06
CA THR A 30 8.06 -28.93 -11.59
C THR A 30 9.52 -28.49 -11.41
N GLU A 31 9.75 -27.22 -11.22
CA GLU A 31 11.06 -26.60 -11.10
C GLU A 31 11.20 -25.89 -9.75
N ARG A 32 12.42 -25.83 -9.23
CA ARG A 32 12.74 -25.10 -7.99
C ARG A 32 13.47 -23.84 -8.35
N PHE A 33 13.08 -22.74 -7.70
CA PHE A 33 13.64 -21.40 -7.92
C PHE A 33 14.30 -20.89 -6.66
N LYS A 34 15.31 -20.03 -6.85
CA LYS A 34 15.98 -19.28 -5.80
C LYS A 34 15.45 -17.86 -5.80
N ILE A 35 14.73 -17.48 -4.75
CA ILE A 35 13.96 -16.22 -4.68
C ILE A 35 14.48 -15.39 -3.51
N LEU A 36 14.80 -14.11 -3.77
CA LEU A 36 15.27 -13.16 -2.77
C LEU A 36 14.22 -12.09 -2.49
N PHE A 37 13.85 -11.91 -1.23
CA PHE A 37 12.98 -10.83 -0.78
C PHE A 37 13.83 -9.70 -0.18
N LEU A 38 13.75 -8.52 -0.79
CA LEU A 38 14.37 -7.28 -0.33
C LEU A 38 13.27 -6.42 0.31
N LEU A 39 13.04 -6.65 1.59
CA LEU A 39 12.03 -5.94 2.38
C LEU A 39 12.73 -5.07 3.43
N PRO A 40 12.25 -3.83 3.70
CA PRO A 40 12.75 -3.04 4.80
C PRO A 40 12.26 -3.67 6.12
N THR A 41 13.07 -4.55 6.71
CA THR A 41 12.67 -5.33 7.90
C THR A 41 12.41 -4.49 9.14
N ALA A 42 12.87 -3.24 9.14
CA ALA A 42 12.45 -2.23 10.11
C ALA A 42 10.93 -1.95 10.05
N LEU A 43 10.32 -2.11 8.86
CA LEU A 43 8.87 -2.06 8.66
C LEU A 43 8.25 -3.44 8.89
N LYS A 44 8.08 -3.84 10.12
CA LYS A 44 7.55 -5.17 10.51
C LYS A 44 6.22 -5.50 9.85
N SER A 45 5.36 -4.50 9.62
CA SER A 45 4.08 -4.65 8.94
C SER A 45 4.23 -5.10 7.48
N HIS A 46 5.26 -4.65 6.77
CA HIS A 46 5.53 -5.06 5.39
C HIS A 46 6.00 -6.50 5.30
N VAL A 47 6.90 -6.90 6.20
CA VAL A 47 7.31 -8.30 6.34
C VAL A 47 6.10 -9.17 6.66
N TRP A 48 5.23 -8.70 7.57
CA TRP A 48 4.00 -9.40 7.92
C TRP A 48 3.08 -9.63 6.72
N VAL A 49 2.93 -8.63 5.86
CA VAL A 49 2.09 -8.75 4.64
C VAL A 49 2.71 -9.70 3.61
N ALA A 50 4.04 -9.72 3.46
CA ALA A 50 4.73 -10.57 2.49
C ALA A 50 4.96 -12.02 2.97
N ALA A 51 4.94 -12.26 4.28
CA ALA A 51 5.29 -13.54 4.87
C ALA A 51 4.44 -14.73 4.39
N PRO A 52 3.12 -14.63 4.18
CA PRO A 52 2.34 -15.74 3.61
C PRO A 52 2.88 -16.24 2.28
N LEU A 53 3.27 -15.32 1.39
CA LEU A 53 3.87 -15.67 0.11
C LEU A 53 5.23 -16.37 0.30
N MET A 54 6.10 -15.83 1.16
CA MET A 54 7.41 -16.43 1.44
C MET A 54 7.28 -17.85 2.02
N VAL A 55 6.38 -18.02 2.99
CA VAL A 55 6.13 -19.33 3.64
C VAL A 55 5.65 -20.36 2.62
N ASP A 56 4.68 -20.00 1.77
CA ASP A 56 4.15 -20.96 0.81
C ASP A 56 5.15 -21.30 -0.29
N LEU A 57 5.89 -20.33 -0.82
CA LEU A 57 6.96 -20.59 -1.78
C LEU A 57 8.02 -21.52 -1.19
N ALA A 58 8.44 -21.32 0.06
CA ALA A 58 9.39 -22.21 0.73
C ALA A 58 8.80 -23.64 0.94
N ARG A 59 7.52 -23.74 1.35
CA ARG A 59 6.80 -25.01 1.49
C ARG A 59 6.72 -25.78 0.15
N ARG A 60 6.61 -25.06 -0.96
CA ARG A 60 6.55 -25.61 -2.32
C ARG A 60 7.92 -26.07 -2.83
N GLY A 61 8.98 -25.88 -2.03
CA GLY A 61 10.33 -26.37 -2.30
C GLY A 61 11.29 -25.37 -2.96
N HIS A 62 10.90 -24.10 -3.06
CA HIS A 62 11.78 -23.04 -3.51
C HIS A 62 12.81 -22.67 -2.42
N GLU A 63 13.99 -22.20 -2.82
CA GLU A 63 14.99 -21.61 -1.94
C GLU A 63 14.64 -20.14 -1.72
N VAL A 64 14.05 -19.83 -0.56
CA VAL A 64 13.56 -18.48 -0.25
C VAL A 64 14.49 -17.80 0.74
N HIS A 65 15.05 -16.68 0.30
CA HIS A 65 15.90 -15.82 1.11
C HIS A 65 15.21 -14.48 1.38
N MET A 66 15.51 -13.87 2.53
CA MET A 66 15.04 -12.52 2.88
C MET A 66 16.18 -11.72 3.47
N PHE A 67 16.33 -10.46 3.09
CA PHE A 67 17.20 -9.53 3.79
C PHE A 67 16.61 -9.18 5.15
N CYS A 68 17.45 -9.25 6.18
CA CYS A 68 17.09 -8.95 7.55
C CYS A 68 18.09 -7.94 8.11
N ASP A 69 17.60 -6.96 8.84
CA ASP A 69 18.45 -6.09 9.62
C ASP A 69 18.84 -6.71 10.97
N SER A 70 19.75 -6.07 11.69
CA SER A 70 20.23 -6.55 12.99
C SER A 70 19.16 -6.53 14.09
N SER A 71 18.07 -5.82 13.90
CA SER A 71 16.93 -5.73 14.84
C SER A 71 15.85 -6.79 14.59
N TYR A 72 15.99 -7.57 13.51
CA TYR A 72 14.98 -8.56 13.13
C TYR A 72 15.15 -9.85 13.95
N HIS A 73 14.15 -10.15 14.77
CA HIS A 73 14.17 -11.30 15.69
C HIS A 73 13.12 -12.36 15.38
N PHE A 74 12.33 -12.19 14.32
CA PHE A 74 11.29 -13.12 13.93
C PHE A 74 11.85 -14.20 12.99
N LYS A 75 11.44 -15.45 13.19
CA LYS A 75 11.73 -16.53 12.25
C LYS A 75 10.51 -16.79 11.39
N ILE A 76 10.68 -16.72 10.07
CA ILE A 76 9.69 -17.18 9.10
C ILE A 76 10.04 -18.64 8.76
N PRO A 77 9.11 -19.59 8.89
CA PRO A 77 9.39 -21.01 8.63
C PRO A 77 9.98 -21.23 7.24
N ASN A 78 11.08 -21.99 7.19
CA ASN A 78 11.78 -22.38 5.96
C ASN A 78 12.29 -21.22 5.09
N VAL A 79 12.33 -19.98 5.60
CA VAL A 79 12.89 -18.82 4.93
C VAL A 79 14.25 -18.50 5.55
N THR A 80 15.27 -18.38 4.71
CA THR A 80 16.63 -18.05 5.15
C THR A 80 16.77 -16.54 5.29
N CYS A 81 17.00 -16.08 6.52
CA CYS A 81 17.31 -14.68 6.80
C CYS A 81 18.80 -14.39 6.54
N ILE A 82 19.09 -13.48 5.63
CA ILE A 82 20.43 -12.96 5.38
C ILE A 82 20.57 -11.64 6.11
N ASN A 83 21.23 -11.66 7.26
CA ASN A 83 21.44 -10.45 8.05
C ASN A 83 22.50 -9.57 7.37
N HIS A 84 22.07 -8.40 6.87
CA HIS A 84 22.97 -7.45 6.20
C HIS A 84 23.78 -6.58 7.17
N GLY A 85 23.60 -6.74 8.48
CA GLY A 85 24.40 -6.07 9.51
C GLY A 85 24.10 -4.57 9.71
N VAL A 86 23.20 -4.01 8.92
CA VAL A 86 22.82 -2.59 8.94
C VAL A 86 21.48 -2.43 9.66
N ARG A 87 21.33 -1.42 10.51
CA ARG A 87 20.03 -1.00 11.03
C ARG A 87 19.45 0.07 10.10
N LEU A 88 18.35 -0.26 9.43
CA LEU A 88 17.58 0.68 8.63
C LEU A 88 16.69 1.55 9.52
N SER A 89 16.32 2.72 9.01
CA SER A 89 15.40 3.65 9.67
C SER A 89 14.04 2.99 9.91
N ALA A 90 13.50 3.14 11.09
CA ALA A 90 12.24 2.52 11.50
C ALA A 90 11.17 3.59 11.75
N PRO A 91 9.87 3.25 11.60
CA PRO A 91 8.79 4.15 12.00
C PRO A 91 8.83 4.54 13.47
N GLU A 92 9.49 3.71 14.29
CA GLU A 92 9.73 3.94 15.72
C GLU A 92 10.65 5.15 15.97
N ASP A 93 11.43 5.55 14.96
CA ASP A 93 12.35 6.69 15.03
C ASP A 93 11.64 8.02 14.66
N VAL A 94 10.33 7.98 14.30
CA VAL A 94 9.56 9.14 13.85
C VAL A 94 8.38 9.40 14.79
N ASP A 95 8.21 10.66 15.22
CA ASP A 95 6.98 11.06 15.92
C ASP A 95 5.79 11.10 14.94
N THR A 96 4.95 10.08 15.01
CA THR A 96 3.77 9.95 14.15
C THR A 96 2.78 11.12 14.33
N PHE A 97 2.68 11.69 15.53
CA PHE A 97 1.81 12.83 15.78
C PHE A 97 2.38 14.14 15.24
N ASP A 98 3.68 14.23 15.05
CA ASP A 98 4.28 15.35 14.31
C ASP A 98 3.88 15.29 12.83
N ILE A 99 3.84 14.10 12.25
CA ILE A 99 3.32 13.89 10.87
C ILE A 99 1.85 14.30 10.77
N VAL A 100 1.02 13.93 11.77
CA VAL A 100 -0.41 14.31 11.80
C VAL A 100 -0.57 15.83 11.87
N ARG A 101 0.30 16.53 12.61
CA ARG A 101 0.28 18.00 12.75
C ARG A 101 0.87 18.70 11.53
N ASN A 102 1.92 18.14 10.94
CA ASN A 102 2.66 18.70 9.83
C ASN A 102 2.99 17.63 8.77
N PRO A 103 2.05 17.30 7.86
CA PRO A 103 2.26 16.27 6.85
C PRO A 103 3.46 16.51 5.92
N LEU A 104 3.91 17.76 5.77
CA LEU A 104 5.09 18.08 4.95
C LEU A 104 6.40 17.64 5.60
N SER A 105 6.45 17.50 6.94
CA SER A 105 7.63 16.98 7.64
C SER A 105 7.94 15.55 7.24
N LEU A 106 6.91 14.75 6.90
CA LEU A 106 7.06 13.36 6.44
C LEU A 106 7.94 13.26 5.19
N LEU A 107 7.78 14.17 4.23
CA LEU A 107 8.56 14.16 2.99
C LEU A 107 10.06 14.28 3.28
N LYS A 108 10.44 15.26 4.12
CA LYS A 108 11.83 15.43 4.53
C LYS A 108 12.35 14.20 5.27
N THR A 109 11.59 13.70 6.23
CA THR A 109 11.95 12.52 7.03
C THR A 109 12.19 11.28 6.14
N ILE A 110 11.30 11.02 5.17
CA ILE A 110 11.47 9.89 4.24
C ILE A 110 12.70 10.09 3.36
N THR A 111 12.94 11.29 2.85
CA THR A 111 14.09 11.59 1.99
C THR A 111 15.42 11.39 2.72
N ASP A 112 15.51 11.95 3.94
CA ASP A 112 16.71 11.85 4.77
C ASP A 112 16.97 10.39 5.21
N ALA A 113 15.92 9.68 5.59
CA ALA A 113 15.99 8.26 5.95
C ALA A 113 16.46 7.39 4.76
N ALA A 114 15.89 7.59 3.58
CA ALA A 114 16.24 6.83 2.38
C ALA A 114 17.72 7.06 1.98
N ALA A 115 18.21 8.29 2.05
CA ALA A 115 19.61 8.60 1.75
C ALA A 115 20.57 7.97 2.77
N ASN A 116 20.28 8.12 4.08
CA ASN A 116 21.09 7.55 5.15
C ASN A 116 21.12 6.01 5.11
N ASP A 117 19.98 5.39 4.81
CA ASP A 117 19.88 3.93 4.71
C ASP A 117 20.60 3.41 3.45
N ALA A 118 20.52 4.15 2.32
CA ALA A 118 21.27 3.83 1.11
C ALA A 118 22.78 3.88 1.36
N GLU A 119 23.28 4.93 2.02
CA GLU A 119 24.69 5.07 2.36
C GLU A 119 25.20 3.88 3.21
N LYS A 120 24.45 3.51 4.26
CA LYS A 120 24.78 2.35 5.10
C LYS A 120 24.77 1.05 4.30
N MET A 121 23.74 0.84 3.48
CA MET A 121 23.57 -0.39 2.69
C MET A 121 24.67 -0.54 1.63
N PHE A 122 24.99 0.52 0.90
CA PHE A 122 25.99 0.48 -0.16
C PHE A 122 27.43 0.38 0.36
N ASN A 123 27.66 0.68 1.63
CA ASN A 123 28.95 0.53 2.31
C ASN A 123 29.09 -0.77 3.11
N SER A 124 28.04 -1.61 3.19
CA SER A 124 28.10 -2.89 3.91
C SER A 124 28.72 -3.99 3.03
N ASP A 125 29.77 -4.65 3.52
CA ASP A 125 30.45 -5.77 2.82
C ASP A 125 29.51 -6.94 2.54
N ILE A 126 28.57 -7.21 3.47
CA ILE A 126 27.60 -8.30 3.28
C ILE A 126 26.65 -7.95 2.15
N THR A 127 26.17 -6.72 2.13
CA THR A 127 25.29 -6.20 1.08
C THR A 127 25.97 -6.25 -0.27
N MET A 128 27.26 -5.87 -0.34
CA MET A 128 28.05 -5.93 -1.58
C MET A 128 28.24 -7.36 -2.09
N LYS A 129 28.47 -8.34 -1.21
CA LYS A 129 28.53 -9.76 -1.62
C LYS A 129 27.21 -10.23 -2.25
N ILE A 130 26.08 -9.79 -1.73
CA ILE A 130 24.77 -10.11 -2.33
C ILE A 130 24.59 -9.41 -3.67
N PHE A 131 25.02 -8.14 -3.78
CA PHE A 131 25.02 -7.43 -5.06
C PHE A 131 25.83 -8.19 -6.15
N GLU A 132 27.01 -8.68 -5.81
CA GLU A 132 27.85 -9.46 -6.74
C GLU A 132 27.18 -10.78 -7.15
N ARG A 133 26.48 -11.42 -6.22
CA ARG A 133 25.81 -12.72 -6.41
C ARG A 133 24.33 -12.61 -6.83
N ARG A 134 23.82 -11.41 -7.12
CA ARG A 134 22.39 -11.22 -7.45
C ARG A 134 21.91 -12.03 -8.65
N GLY A 135 22.80 -12.31 -9.61
CA GLY A 135 22.49 -13.16 -10.76
C GLY A 135 22.29 -14.65 -10.44
N GLU A 136 22.54 -15.08 -9.19
CA GLU A 136 22.24 -16.45 -8.76
C GLU A 136 20.75 -16.64 -8.41
N TYR A 137 19.98 -15.55 -8.33
CA TYR A 137 18.56 -15.60 -8.05
C TYR A 137 17.73 -15.63 -9.33
N ASP A 138 16.72 -16.47 -9.36
CA ASP A 138 15.76 -16.55 -10.46
C ASP A 138 14.76 -15.38 -10.44
N LEU A 139 14.47 -14.87 -9.24
CA LEU A 139 13.60 -13.72 -9.02
C LEU A 139 13.99 -12.97 -7.76
N ILE A 140 13.95 -11.64 -7.83
CA ILE A 140 14.08 -10.75 -6.68
C ILE A 140 12.75 -10.04 -6.44
N VAL A 141 12.23 -10.06 -5.22
CA VAL A 141 11.00 -9.36 -4.83
C VAL A 141 11.37 -8.16 -3.97
N ILE A 142 11.01 -6.97 -4.43
CA ILE A 142 11.38 -5.70 -3.79
C ILE A 142 10.14 -5.02 -3.23
N ASP A 143 10.19 -4.63 -1.96
CA ASP A 143 9.15 -3.80 -1.36
C ASP A 143 9.14 -2.39 -1.97
N HIS A 144 7.95 -1.87 -2.27
CA HIS A 144 7.77 -0.59 -2.95
C HIS A 144 8.31 0.62 -2.15
N LEU A 145 8.37 0.57 -0.82
CA LEU A 145 8.95 1.65 -0.01
C LEU A 145 10.48 1.62 0.01
N GLY A 146 11.09 0.46 -0.22
CA GLY A 146 12.53 0.28 -0.26
C GLY A 146 13.15 0.44 -1.66
N LEU A 147 12.37 0.75 -2.68
CA LEU A 147 12.77 0.66 -4.09
C LEU A 147 14.09 1.37 -4.41
N SER A 148 14.24 2.62 -4.01
CA SER A 148 15.43 3.42 -4.36
C SER A 148 16.72 2.80 -3.81
N ILE A 149 16.67 2.12 -2.67
CA ILE A 149 17.82 1.46 -2.04
C ILE A 149 18.09 0.10 -2.68
N PHE A 150 17.04 -0.63 -3.06
CA PHE A 150 17.14 -2.02 -3.49
C PHE A 150 17.26 -2.22 -5.01
N TYR A 151 16.95 -1.22 -5.83
CA TYR A 151 17.05 -1.34 -7.29
C TYR A 151 18.43 -1.76 -7.81
N PRO A 152 19.57 -1.31 -7.25
CA PRO A 152 20.88 -1.81 -7.67
C PRO A 152 20.99 -3.34 -7.62
N PHE A 153 20.40 -3.96 -6.61
CA PHE A 153 20.44 -5.42 -6.40
C PHE A 153 19.54 -6.19 -7.38
N ALA A 154 18.57 -5.53 -8.00
CA ALA A 154 17.70 -6.15 -8.99
C ALA A 154 18.20 -5.99 -10.44
N HIS A 155 19.17 -5.11 -10.70
CA HIS A 155 19.66 -4.89 -12.04
C HIS A 155 20.32 -6.15 -12.61
N GLY A 156 19.88 -6.58 -13.79
CA GLY A 156 20.38 -7.78 -14.47
C GLY A 156 19.71 -9.09 -14.03
N THR A 157 18.79 -9.05 -13.06
CA THR A 157 18.01 -10.20 -12.60
C THR A 157 16.51 -9.90 -12.74
N PRO A 158 15.65 -10.87 -13.09
CA PRO A 158 14.20 -10.69 -13.04
C PRO A 158 13.76 -10.22 -11.65
N PHE A 159 12.86 -9.22 -11.58
CA PHE A 159 12.36 -8.76 -10.28
C PHE A 159 10.90 -8.37 -10.31
N ALA A 160 10.25 -8.52 -9.16
CA ALA A 160 8.88 -8.10 -8.90
C ALA A 160 8.86 -6.98 -7.86
N ILE A 161 7.94 -6.03 -8.01
CA ILE A 161 7.64 -5.02 -7.01
C ILE A 161 6.49 -5.55 -6.14
N PHE A 162 6.66 -5.54 -4.84
CA PHE A 162 5.64 -5.91 -3.86
C PHE A 162 5.12 -4.65 -3.16
N SER A 163 3.88 -4.27 -3.45
CA SER A 163 3.25 -3.08 -2.87
C SER A 163 2.38 -3.41 -1.68
N THR A 164 2.73 -2.85 -0.54
CA THR A 164 1.92 -2.85 0.68
C THR A 164 0.97 -1.64 0.76
N SER A 165 0.81 -0.93 -0.34
CA SER A 165 -0.12 0.20 -0.49
C SER A 165 -0.98 0.05 -1.75
N ALA A 166 -1.93 0.96 -1.94
CA ALA A 166 -2.69 1.07 -3.18
C ALA A 166 -1.77 1.37 -4.38
N LEU A 167 -2.30 1.17 -5.60
CA LEU A 167 -1.62 1.52 -6.84
C LEU A 167 -1.17 2.99 -6.83
N LEU A 168 0.14 3.23 -6.86
CA LEU A 168 0.71 4.57 -6.99
C LEU A 168 0.74 4.97 -8.47
N PRO A 169 0.07 6.07 -8.86
CA PRO A 169 -0.01 6.48 -10.28
C PRO A 169 1.35 6.63 -10.95
N CYS A 170 2.32 7.17 -10.23
CA CYS A 170 3.67 7.42 -10.76
C CYS A 170 4.46 6.14 -11.02
N GLN A 171 4.37 5.19 -10.09
CA GLN A 171 5.00 3.88 -10.22
C GLN A 171 4.34 3.06 -11.34
N SER A 172 3.01 3.11 -11.41
CA SER A 172 2.25 2.47 -12.48
C SER A 172 2.65 3.03 -13.86
N ALA A 173 2.85 4.36 -13.94
CA ALA A 173 3.31 5.01 -15.17
C ALA A 173 4.73 4.59 -15.57
N SER A 174 5.64 4.36 -14.61
CA SER A 174 6.97 3.82 -14.90
C SER A 174 6.92 2.45 -15.58
N LEU A 175 5.90 1.66 -15.27
CA LEU A 175 5.66 0.34 -15.88
C LEU A 175 4.88 0.42 -17.22
N GLY A 176 4.55 1.62 -17.68
CA GLY A 176 3.82 1.86 -18.93
C GLY A 176 2.30 1.80 -18.80
N ASN A 177 1.77 1.90 -17.58
CA ASN A 177 0.36 2.10 -17.31
C ASN A 177 0.14 3.51 -16.75
N VAL A 178 -0.46 4.39 -17.54
CA VAL A 178 -0.76 5.75 -17.13
C VAL A 178 -2.18 5.82 -16.58
N PRO A 179 -2.37 5.76 -15.24
CA PRO A 179 -3.70 5.88 -14.66
C PRO A 179 -4.30 7.25 -14.99
N ASN A 180 -5.56 7.25 -15.44
CA ASN A 180 -6.25 8.48 -15.78
C ASN A 180 -6.70 9.22 -14.51
N PRO A 181 -6.16 10.43 -14.22
CA PRO A 181 -6.49 11.17 -13.01
C PRO A 181 -7.92 11.74 -13.01
N ALA A 182 -8.68 11.56 -14.09
CA ALA A 182 -10.10 11.92 -14.09
C ALA A 182 -10.95 10.98 -13.23
N PHE A 183 -10.48 9.75 -12.94
CA PHE A 183 -11.19 8.77 -12.11
C PHE A 183 -10.29 7.95 -11.17
N VAL A 184 -8.96 7.98 -11.35
CA VAL A 184 -8.01 7.40 -10.40
C VAL A 184 -7.55 8.47 -9.43
N SER A 185 -7.88 8.29 -8.15
CA SER A 185 -7.51 9.26 -7.10
C SER A 185 -6.02 9.22 -6.79
N SER A 186 -5.45 10.41 -6.61
CA SER A 186 -4.20 10.57 -5.87
C SER A 186 -4.41 10.13 -4.41
N ALA A 187 -3.38 9.59 -3.78
CA ALA A 187 -3.40 9.27 -2.34
C ALA A 187 -3.58 10.51 -1.45
N LEU A 188 -3.42 11.72 -2.03
CA LEU A 188 -3.62 13.01 -1.36
C LEU A 188 -5.05 13.56 -1.47
N MET A 189 -5.95 12.84 -2.15
CA MET A 189 -7.36 13.23 -2.30
C MET A 189 -8.25 12.43 -1.34
N GLU A 190 -9.25 13.13 -0.77
CA GLU A 190 -10.41 12.43 -0.24
C GLU A 190 -11.15 11.74 -1.39
N PHE A 191 -11.42 10.44 -1.24
CA PHE A 191 -12.09 9.66 -2.27
C PHE A 191 -13.54 10.14 -2.46
N LYS A 192 -13.84 10.76 -3.59
CA LYS A 192 -15.21 11.02 -4.06
C LYS A 192 -15.32 10.63 -5.53
N GLN A 193 -16.23 9.73 -5.85
CA GLN A 193 -16.57 9.40 -7.23
C GLN A 193 -18.08 9.50 -7.43
N PRO A 194 -18.55 9.96 -8.62
CA PRO A 194 -17.79 10.56 -9.72
C PRO A 194 -17.30 11.98 -9.37
N TYR A 195 -16.11 12.32 -9.84
CA TYR A 195 -15.52 13.64 -9.60
C TYR A 195 -16.27 14.73 -10.39
N GLY A 196 -16.63 15.82 -9.72
CA GLY A 196 -17.01 17.07 -10.36
C GLY A 196 -15.82 17.68 -11.13
N THR A 197 -16.08 18.66 -11.98
CA THR A 197 -15.03 19.31 -12.80
C THR A 197 -13.91 19.89 -11.93
N PHE A 198 -14.26 20.49 -10.80
CA PHE A 198 -13.29 21.09 -9.88
C PHE A 198 -12.49 20.02 -9.14
N ASP A 199 -13.13 18.94 -8.72
CA ASP A 199 -12.46 17.82 -8.06
C ASP A 199 -11.48 17.11 -9.02
N ARG A 200 -11.83 16.96 -10.30
CA ARG A 200 -10.91 16.44 -11.33
C ARG A 200 -9.67 17.31 -11.49
N LEU A 201 -9.85 18.64 -11.57
CA LEU A 201 -8.72 19.57 -11.67
C LEU A 201 -7.82 19.46 -10.43
N LYS A 202 -8.43 19.46 -9.23
CA LYS A 202 -7.70 19.29 -7.97
C LYS A 202 -6.92 17.95 -7.97
N ASN A 203 -7.58 16.85 -8.38
CA ASN A 203 -6.93 15.54 -8.44
C ASN A 203 -5.76 15.49 -9.42
N ILE A 204 -5.90 16.12 -10.59
CA ILE A 204 -4.80 16.25 -11.57
C ILE A 204 -3.59 16.94 -10.92
N VAL A 205 -3.80 18.10 -10.29
CA VAL A 205 -2.72 18.85 -9.62
C VAL A 205 -2.06 18.01 -8.51
N LEU A 206 -2.87 17.36 -7.67
CA LEU A 206 -2.35 16.52 -6.59
C LEU A 206 -1.63 15.26 -7.11
N THR A 207 -2.10 14.66 -8.20
CA THR A 207 -1.40 13.55 -8.86
C THR A 207 -0.03 13.98 -9.38
N PHE A 208 0.06 15.13 -10.05
CA PHE A 208 1.36 15.66 -10.48
C PHE A 208 2.28 16.00 -9.31
N ALA A 209 1.75 16.60 -8.24
CA ALA A 209 2.53 16.87 -7.03
C ALA A 209 3.05 15.58 -6.39
N GLN A 210 2.22 14.55 -6.29
CA GLN A 210 2.61 13.23 -5.80
C GLN A 210 3.69 12.61 -6.67
N CYS A 211 3.57 12.69 -7.99
CA CYS A 211 4.56 12.16 -8.93
C CYS A 211 5.87 12.93 -8.87
N TYR A 212 5.82 14.25 -8.71
CA TYR A 212 7.02 15.04 -8.50
C TYR A 212 7.78 14.59 -7.24
N VAL A 213 7.07 14.42 -6.12
CA VAL A 213 7.65 13.90 -4.87
C VAL A 213 8.24 12.50 -5.08
N TYR A 214 7.50 11.61 -5.73
CA TYR A 214 7.95 10.24 -6.01
C TYR A 214 9.26 10.22 -6.81
N TRP A 215 9.46 11.14 -7.74
CA TRP A 215 10.70 11.23 -8.54
C TRP A 215 11.80 12.05 -7.85
N ALA A 216 11.44 12.97 -6.93
CA ALA A 216 12.40 13.80 -6.23
C ALA A 216 13.07 13.07 -5.05
N ILE A 217 12.32 12.22 -4.32
CA ILE A 217 12.84 11.46 -3.17
C ILE A 217 14.09 10.63 -3.54
N PRO A 218 14.13 9.88 -4.65
CA PRO A 218 15.28 9.06 -5.00
C PRO A 218 16.55 9.83 -5.39
N SER A 219 16.49 11.15 -5.60
CA SER A 219 17.61 11.91 -6.17
C SER A 219 18.92 11.79 -5.39
N GLN A 220 18.86 11.80 -4.05
CA GLN A 220 20.05 11.59 -3.21
C GLN A 220 20.53 10.14 -3.25
N THR A 221 19.62 9.18 -3.18
CA THR A 221 19.93 7.76 -3.32
C THR A 221 20.53 7.47 -4.70
N GLU A 222 20.03 8.09 -5.75
CA GLU A 222 20.55 7.95 -7.13
C GLU A 222 21.97 8.51 -7.24
N LYS A 223 22.28 9.61 -6.57
CA LYS A 223 23.64 10.15 -6.49
C LYS A 223 24.58 9.14 -5.82
N LEU A 224 24.22 8.64 -4.64
CA LEU A 224 25.00 7.63 -3.93
C LEU A 224 25.16 6.34 -4.77
N MET A 225 24.10 5.92 -5.46
CA MET A 225 24.15 4.78 -6.36
C MET A 225 25.12 5.02 -7.52
N SER A 226 25.08 6.18 -8.17
CA SER A 226 25.97 6.49 -9.30
C SER A 226 27.45 6.57 -8.89
N GLU A 227 27.73 7.02 -7.67
CA GLU A 227 29.08 7.02 -7.10
C GLU A 227 29.58 5.60 -6.79
N ARG A 228 28.73 4.75 -6.24
CA ARG A 228 29.10 3.39 -5.81
C ARG A 228 29.03 2.36 -6.95
N PHE A 229 28.09 2.53 -7.89
CA PHE A 229 27.78 1.62 -8.99
C PHE A 229 27.75 2.37 -10.32
N PRO A 230 28.86 2.94 -10.81
CA PRO A 230 28.87 3.83 -11.97
C PRO A 230 28.45 3.17 -13.28
N SER A 231 28.44 1.84 -13.34
CA SER A 231 28.00 1.08 -14.52
C SER A 231 26.51 0.81 -14.57
N LEU A 232 25.75 1.13 -13.52
CA LEU A 232 24.30 0.91 -13.49
C LEU A 232 23.55 2.04 -14.19
N PRO A 233 22.43 1.74 -14.85
CA PRO A 233 21.53 2.75 -15.39
C PRO A 233 20.81 3.50 -14.24
N SER A 234 20.07 4.55 -14.58
CA SER A 234 19.27 5.29 -13.59
C SER A 234 18.26 4.39 -12.87
N LEU A 235 17.89 4.79 -11.63
CA LEU A 235 16.86 4.06 -10.85
C LEU A 235 15.56 3.89 -11.63
N LYS A 236 15.18 4.92 -12.40
CA LYS A 236 14.00 4.91 -13.26
C LYS A 236 14.08 3.85 -14.37
N GLU A 237 15.25 3.67 -14.96
CA GLU A 237 15.44 2.66 -16.01
C GLU A 237 15.44 1.25 -15.43
N ILE A 238 15.95 1.07 -14.20
CA ILE A 238 15.86 -0.21 -13.51
C ILE A 238 14.37 -0.52 -13.22
N GLU A 239 13.63 0.44 -12.64
CA GLU A 239 12.21 0.28 -12.30
C GLU A 239 11.35 -0.16 -13.49
N ARG A 240 11.56 0.45 -14.65
CA ARG A 240 10.85 0.12 -15.90
C ARG A 240 10.95 -1.34 -16.32
N ASN A 241 11.98 -2.03 -15.83
CA ASN A 241 12.23 -3.43 -16.16
C ASN A 241 11.59 -4.42 -15.17
N ALA A 242 10.82 -3.94 -14.18
CA ALA A 242 10.08 -4.81 -13.28
C ALA A 242 9.21 -5.81 -14.06
N SER A 243 9.29 -7.07 -13.65
CA SER A 243 8.57 -8.19 -14.27
C SER A 243 7.12 -8.21 -13.85
N LEU A 244 6.88 -8.04 -12.56
CA LEU A 244 5.57 -8.01 -11.93
C LEU A 244 5.45 -6.84 -10.97
N HIS A 245 4.22 -6.43 -10.74
CA HIS A 245 3.83 -5.55 -9.67
C HIS A 245 2.69 -6.23 -8.88
N LEU A 246 3.04 -6.82 -7.74
CA LEU A 246 2.09 -7.45 -6.83
C LEU A 246 1.44 -6.35 -5.98
N LEU A 247 0.15 -6.10 -6.19
CA LEU A 247 -0.58 -4.96 -5.65
C LEU A 247 -1.55 -5.42 -4.55
N THR A 248 -1.48 -4.84 -3.38
CA THR A 248 -2.49 -5.06 -2.33
C THR A 248 -3.76 -4.23 -2.61
N THR A 249 -4.35 -4.37 -3.78
CA THR A 249 -5.60 -3.73 -4.21
C THR A 249 -6.72 -4.75 -4.34
N SER A 250 -7.97 -4.30 -4.18
CA SER A 250 -9.17 -5.12 -4.27
C SER A 250 -10.29 -4.38 -5.00
N LEU A 251 -10.98 -5.05 -5.92
CA LEU A 251 -12.17 -4.49 -6.59
C LEU A 251 -13.24 -4.04 -5.60
N ALA A 252 -13.36 -4.71 -4.45
CA ALA A 252 -14.36 -4.38 -3.44
C ALA A 252 -14.14 -3.01 -2.77
N LEU A 253 -12.88 -2.54 -2.69
CA LEU A 253 -12.52 -1.28 -2.04
C LEU A 253 -11.97 -0.24 -3.01
N ASP A 254 -11.21 -0.67 -4.02
CA ASP A 254 -10.55 0.24 -4.96
C ASP A 254 -11.41 0.54 -6.19
N GLY A 255 -12.46 -0.27 -6.40
CA GLY A 255 -13.27 -0.20 -7.60
C GLY A 255 -12.52 -0.69 -8.86
N PRO A 256 -13.03 -0.40 -10.05
CA PRO A 256 -12.42 -0.84 -11.29
C PRO A 256 -11.14 -0.05 -11.60
N LEU A 257 -9.99 -0.72 -11.47
CA LEU A 257 -8.69 -0.19 -11.86
C LEU A 257 -8.30 -0.73 -13.23
N ALA A 258 -7.80 0.14 -14.11
CA ALA A 258 -7.16 -0.29 -15.34
C ALA A 258 -5.75 -0.79 -14.99
N LEU A 259 -5.54 -2.10 -15.01
CA LEU A 259 -4.27 -2.75 -14.69
C LEU A 259 -3.66 -3.39 -15.93
N LEU A 260 -2.33 -3.36 -16.02
CA LEU A 260 -1.58 -4.16 -17.00
C LEU A 260 -1.58 -5.65 -16.60
N PRO A 261 -1.34 -6.58 -17.54
CA PRO A 261 -1.26 -8.01 -17.23
C PRO A 261 -0.24 -8.37 -16.14
N ASN A 262 0.82 -7.58 -16.00
CA ASN A 262 1.86 -7.76 -14.98
C ASN A 262 1.58 -6.99 -13.67
N GLN A 263 0.45 -6.33 -13.55
CA GLN A 263 -0.03 -5.67 -12.33
C GLN A 263 -1.10 -6.54 -11.67
N VAL A 264 -0.70 -7.30 -10.66
CA VAL A 264 -1.47 -8.42 -10.09
C VAL A 264 -2.07 -8.02 -8.73
N PRO A 265 -3.41 -7.96 -8.60
CA PRO A 265 -4.08 -7.68 -7.33
C PRO A 265 -3.95 -8.87 -6.37
N ILE A 266 -3.41 -8.63 -5.16
CA ILE A 266 -3.22 -9.65 -4.11
C ILE A 266 -3.76 -9.18 -2.75
N ALA A 267 -4.82 -8.37 -2.74
CA ALA A 267 -5.44 -7.91 -1.50
C ALA A 267 -5.93 -9.07 -0.65
N GLY A 268 -5.68 -9.01 0.65
CA GLY A 268 -6.08 -10.07 1.58
C GLY A 268 -5.04 -11.18 1.76
N LEU A 269 -3.82 -11.01 1.24
CA LEU A 269 -2.73 -12.00 1.39
C LEU A 269 -2.44 -12.36 2.86
N VAL A 270 -2.65 -11.45 3.80
CA VAL A 270 -2.45 -11.66 5.25
C VAL A 270 -3.58 -12.43 5.93
N LEU A 271 -4.69 -12.66 5.24
CA LEU A 271 -5.85 -13.29 5.84
C LEU A 271 -5.61 -14.78 6.06
N MET A 272 -5.94 -15.22 7.25
CA MET A 272 -5.83 -16.61 7.67
C MET A 272 -7.17 -17.11 8.18
N PRO A 273 -7.42 -18.42 8.19
CA PRO A 273 -8.55 -18.95 8.91
C PRO A 273 -8.52 -18.53 10.39
N PRO A 274 -9.64 -18.04 10.96
CA PRO A 274 -9.70 -17.67 12.36
C PRO A 274 -9.32 -18.82 13.28
N GLN A 275 -8.54 -18.53 14.31
CA GLN A 275 -8.12 -19.49 15.31
C GLN A 275 -8.92 -19.29 16.61
N PRO A 276 -9.03 -20.33 17.44
CA PRO A 276 -9.70 -20.22 18.74
C PRO A 276 -9.10 -19.11 19.59
N LEU A 277 -9.97 -18.26 20.15
CA LEU A 277 -9.55 -17.21 21.06
C LEU A 277 -9.09 -17.78 22.41
N PRO A 278 -8.12 -17.12 23.09
CA PRO A 278 -7.81 -17.40 24.49
C PRO A 278 -9.06 -17.38 25.35
N LYS A 279 -9.07 -18.28 26.38
CA LYS A 279 -10.26 -18.50 27.21
C LYS A 279 -10.75 -17.22 27.92
N ASP A 280 -9.82 -16.41 28.43
CA ASP A 280 -10.13 -15.14 29.13
C ASP A 280 -10.85 -14.14 28.21
N ILE A 281 -10.46 -14.10 26.93
CA ILE A 281 -11.10 -13.26 25.91
C ILE A 281 -12.46 -13.84 25.52
N LEU A 282 -12.55 -15.15 25.29
CA LEU A 282 -13.79 -15.83 24.93
C LEU A 282 -14.84 -15.69 26.05
N ASP A 283 -14.44 -15.88 27.31
CA ASP A 283 -15.31 -15.71 28.48
C ASP A 283 -15.78 -14.24 28.61
N PHE A 284 -14.90 -13.27 28.30
CA PHE A 284 -15.27 -11.86 28.29
C PHE A 284 -16.28 -11.54 27.17
N MET A 285 -16.13 -12.13 25.98
CA MET A 285 -17.02 -11.91 24.84
C MET A 285 -18.33 -12.70 24.91
N SER A 286 -18.46 -13.62 25.86
CA SER A 286 -19.65 -14.47 26.03
C SER A 286 -20.92 -13.68 26.25
N GLY A 287 -22.09 -14.29 25.96
CA GLY A 287 -23.41 -13.69 26.10
C GLY A 287 -23.81 -12.79 24.91
N ASN A 288 -24.91 -12.05 25.06
CA ASN A 288 -25.55 -11.31 23.97
C ASN A 288 -25.09 -9.83 23.85
N THR A 289 -24.17 -9.39 24.71
CA THR A 289 -23.69 -8.00 24.68
C THR A 289 -22.74 -7.79 23.50
N SER A 290 -23.01 -6.78 22.69
CA SER A 290 -22.13 -6.39 21.59
C SER A 290 -20.74 -5.97 22.09
N VAL A 291 -19.73 -6.29 21.31
CA VAL A 291 -18.32 -6.01 21.60
C VAL A 291 -17.79 -4.97 20.62
N ILE A 292 -17.08 -4.00 21.14
CA ILE A 292 -16.29 -3.03 20.39
C ILE A 292 -14.82 -3.43 20.54
N TYR A 293 -14.12 -3.55 19.43
CA TYR A 293 -12.69 -3.81 19.44
C TYR A 293 -11.91 -2.53 19.11
N ILE A 294 -10.84 -2.24 19.87
CA ILE A 294 -9.95 -1.11 19.65
C ILE A 294 -8.54 -1.66 19.38
N GLY A 295 -8.07 -1.46 18.15
CA GLY A 295 -6.73 -1.91 17.71
C GLY A 295 -6.06 -0.85 16.86
N LEU A 296 -5.11 -0.13 17.45
CA LEU A 296 -4.47 1.03 16.83
C LEU A 296 -3.07 0.71 16.23
N GLY A 297 -2.77 -0.59 16.06
CA GLY A 297 -1.49 -1.06 15.52
C GLY A 297 -0.36 -1.11 16.54
N VAL A 298 0.59 -2.01 16.28
CA VAL A 298 1.69 -2.32 17.22
C VAL A 298 2.65 -1.14 17.36
N SER A 299 2.96 -0.47 16.27
CA SER A 299 3.95 0.61 16.24
C SER A 299 3.48 1.86 16.98
N TYR A 300 2.18 2.17 16.94
CA TYR A 300 1.62 3.38 17.54
C TYR A 300 1.38 3.27 19.05
N ILE A 301 1.06 2.06 19.55
CA ILE A 301 0.75 1.87 20.97
C ILE A 301 2.03 1.64 21.79
N ARG A 302 3.06 1.05 21.17
CA ARG A 302 4.25 0.59 21.89
C ARG A 302 5.18 1.71 22.37
N ASN A 303 5.24 2.84 21.65
CA ASN A 303 6.22 3.90 21.88
C ASN A 303 5.67 5.17 22.54
N ASP A 304 4.53 5.09 23.23
CA ASP A 304 3.84 6.29 23.70
C ASP A 304 3.57 7.35 22.61
N SER A 305 3.56 6.92 21.33
CA SER A 305 3.31 7.79 20.18
C SER A 305 1.92 8.43 20.22
N ILE A 306 0.92 7.76 20.83
CA ILE A 306 -0.38 8.39 21.05
C ILE A 306 -0.31 9.25 22.32
N PRO A 307 -0.60 10.56 22.24
CA PRO A 307 -0.62 11.45 23.39
C PRO A 307 -1.51 10.93 24.51
N ARG A 308 -1.10 11.15 25.76
CA ARG A 308 -1.82 10.63 26.94
C ARG A 308 -3.26 11.07 27.00
N ASP A 309 -3.52 12.34 26.69
CA ASP A 309 -4.89 12.89 26.63
C ASP A 309 -5.78 12.12 25.65
N LYS A 310 -5.25 11.67 24.52
CA LYS A 310 -5.99 10.87 23.54
C LYS A 310 -6.22 9.42 24.00
N LYS A 311 -5.25 8.83 24.70
CA LYS A 311 -5.43 7.52 25.36
C LYS A 311 -6.50 7.60 26.45
N ASP A 312 -6.48 8.68 27.23
CA ASP A 312 -7.46 8.91 28.30
C ASP A 312 -8.88 9.07 27.75
N ILE A 313 -9.05 9.78 26.60
CA ILE A 313 -10.35 9.89 25.92
C ILE A 313 -10.85 8.49 25.51
N LEU A 314 -10.01 7.67 24.87
CA LEU A 314 -10.41 6.31 24.46
C LEU A 314 -10.87 5.47 25.66
N LEU A 315 -10.10 5.49 26.76
CA LEU A 315 -10.40 4.72 27.97
C LEU A 315 -11.65 5.25 28.69
N SER A 316 -11.78 6.57 28.83
CA SER A 316 -12.91 7.22 29.50
C SER A 316 -14.22 6.91 28.79
N VAL A 317 -14.25 7.09 27.45
CA VAL A 317 -15.44 6.76 26.65
C VAL A 317 -15.75 5.26 26.76
N SER A 318 -14.76 4.39 26.61
CA SER A 318 -14.94 2.93 26.68
C SER A 318 -15.63 2.49 27.97
N LYS A 319 -15.25 3.07 29.12
CA LYS A 319 -15.86 2.74 30.44
C LYS A 319 -17.32 3.20 30.58
N LYS A 320 -17.72 4.24 29.85
CA LYS A 320 -19.08 4.82 29.91
C LYS A 320 -20.05 4.18 28.92
N LEU A 321 -19.54 3.36 27.95
CA LEU A 321 -20.40 2.71 26.95
C LEU A 321 -21.18 1.52 27.52
N PRO A 322 -22.41 1.26 27.03
CA PRO A 322 -23.21 0.10 27.44
C PRO A 322 -22.76 -1.21 26.77
N TYR A 323 -21.61 -1.20 26.12
CA TYR A 323 -21.03 -2.31 25.35
C TYR A 323 -19.78 -2.85 26.03
N LYS A 324 -19.39 -4.08 25.72
CA LYS A 324 -18.08 -4.62 26.08
C LYS A 324 -17.03 -4.04 25.15
N VAL A 325 -15.88 -3.66 25.70
CA VAL A 325 -14.76 -3.10 24.92
C VAL A 325 -13.52 -3.93 25.13
N ILE A 326 -12.92 -4.40 24.05
CA ILE A 326 -11.59 -5.02 24.06
C ILE A 326 -10.61 -4.02 23.44
N MET A 327 -9.59 -3.66 24.19
CA MET A 327 -8.53 -2.78 23.69
C MET A 327 -7.22 -3.57 23.62
N ASN A 328 -6.64 -3.64 22.44
CA ASN A 328 -5.34 -4.26 22.24
C ASN A 328 -4.24 -3.31 22.73
N VAL A 329 -3.49 -3.77 23.75
CA VAL A 329 -2.35 -3.06 24.31
C VAL A 329 -1.16 -4.00 24.25
N HIS A 330 -0.40 -3.87 23.19
CA HIS A 330 0.71 -4.80 22.90
C HIS A 330 1.72 -4.92 24.05
N GLY A 331 2.07 -6.16 24.42
CA GLY A 331 3.07 -6.46 25.46
C GLY A 331 2.55 -6.33 26.89
N GLN A 332 1.25 -6.10 27.11
CA GLN A 332 0.64 -6.13 28.44
C GLN A 332 -0.11 -7.43 28.70
N ALA A 333 -0.04 -7.89 29.94
CA ALA A 333 -0.91 -8.98 30.40
C ALA A 333 -2.38 -8.51 30.39
N SER A 334 -3.30 -9.45 30.16
CA SER A 334 -4.73 -9.16 30.18
C SER A 334 -5.15 -8.58 31.54
N SER A 335 -5.88 -7.46 31.52
CA SER A 335 -6.47 -6.86 32.70
C SER A 335 -7.90 -6.38 32.40
N ARG A 336 -8.83 -6.63 33.34
CA ARG A 336 -10.23 -6.27 33.19
C ARG A 336 -10.65 -5.20 34.20
N SER A 337 -11.36 -4.19 33.71
CA SER A 337 -11.98 -3.17 34.54
C SER A 337 -13.42 -2.94 34.04
N GLY A 338 -14.41 -3.50 34.77
CA GLY A 338 -15.81 -3.42 34.37
C GLY A 338 -16.09 -4.04 32.99
N ASN A 339 -16.58 -3.20 32.08
CA ASN A 339 -16.89 -3.56 30.69
C ASN A 339 -15.68 -3.46 29.74
N VAL A 340 -14.46 -3.13 30.21
CA VAL A 340 -13.25 -2.98 29.40
C VAL A 340 -12.26 -4.10 29.73
N LEU A 341 -11.78 -4.79 28.68
CA LEU A 341 -10.68 -5.74 28.75
C LEU A 341 -9.48 -5.18 27.96
N LEU A 342 -8.36 -4.95 28.66
CA LEU A 342 -7.08 -4.66 28.02
C LEU A 342 -6.36 -5.99 27.78
N THR A 343 -5.86 -6.24 26.59
CA THR A 343 -5.13 -7.48 26.28
C THR A 343 -4.10 -7.26 25.18
N GLY A 344 -2.96 -7.95 25.26
CA GLY A 344 -1.95 -8.00 24.21
C GLY A 344 -1.81 -9.40 23.60
N ASN A 345 -2.65 -10.36 23.98
CA ASN A 345 -2.44 -11.77 23.74
C ASN A 345 -3.35 -12.39 22.65
N ALA A 346 -4.15 -11.59 21.94
CA ALA A 346 -4.99 -12.12 20.89
C ALA A 346 -4.64 -11.53 19.51
N ARG A 347 -4.73 -12.36 18.49
CA ARG A 347 -4.64 -11.90 17.12
C ARG A 347 -5.89 -11.11 16.78
N GLN A 348 -5.70 -9.93 16.18
CA GLN A 348 -6.79 -9.02 15.78
C GLN A 348 -7.83 -9.71 14.93
N GLN A 349 -7.40 -10.49 13.94
CA GLN A 349 -8.30 -11.20 13.03
C GLN A 349 -9.21 -12.18 13.75
N ASP A 350 -8.72 -12.89 14.79
CA ASP A 350 -9.53 -13.84 15.55
C ASP A 350 -10.61 -13.14 16.38
N ILE A 351 -10.29 -11.95 16.92
CA ILE A 351 -11.28 -11.11 17.60
C ILE A 351 -12.34 -10.62 16.62
N LEU A 352 -11.92 -10.08 15.46
CA LEU A 352 -12.83 -9.55 14.44
C LEU A 352 -13.75 -10.65 13.85
N ALA A 353 -13.30 -11.90 13.83
CA ALA A 353 -14.10 -13.05 13.40
C ALA A 353 -15.26 -13.39 14.34
N HIS A 354 -15.22 -12.93 15.59
CA HIS A 354 -16.24 -13.28 16.57
C HIS A 354 -17.56 -12.54 16.31
N PRO A 355 -18.72 -13.24 16.28
CA PRO A 355 -20.00 -12.67 15.87
C PRO A 355 -20.51 -11.52 16.76
N ASN A 356 -20.06 -11.44 18.01
CA ASN A 356 -20.41 -10.35 18.91
C ASN A 356 -19.64 -9.05 18.65
N VAL A 357 -18.56 -9.06 17.84
CA VAL A 357 -17.85 -7.84 17.47
C VAL A 357 -18.67 -7.08 16.42
N LYS A 358 -19.09 -5.86 16.77
CA LYS A 358 -19.97 -5.03 15.95
C LYS A 358 -19.33 -3.73 15.48
N LEU A 359 -18.19 -3.37 16.06
CA LEU A 359 -17.45 -2.16 15.72
C LEU A 359 -15.95 -2.36 15.97
N PHE A 360 -15.14 -1.89 15.02
CA PHE A 360 -13.69 -1.82 15.15
C PHE A 360 -13.23 -0.35 15.14
N ILE A 361 -12.54 0.09 16.18
CA ILE A 361 -11.86 1.40 16.21
C ILE A 361 -10.40 1.16 15.80
N SER A 362 -10.03 1.68 14.65
CA SER A 362 -8.78 1.32 13.93
C SER A 362 -8.02 2.55 13.46
N HIS A 363 -6.69 2.44 13.40
CA HIS A 363 -5.86 3.39 12.66
C HIS A 363 -5.94 3.20 11.13
N CYS A 364 -6.63 2.17 10.66
CA CYS A 364 -6.79 1.82 9.24
C CYS A 364 -5.49 1.46 8.50
N GLY A 365 -4.55 0.81 9.16
CA GLY A 365 -3.44 0.14 8.46
C GLY A 365 -3.96 -0.95 7.52
N LEU A 366 -3.21 -1.23 6.45
CA LEU A 366 -3.61 -2.12 5.35
C LEU A 366 -4.18 -3.47 5.82
N ALA A 367 -3.43 -4.20 6.66
CA ALA A 367 -3.85 -5.52 7.15
C ALA A 367 -5.17 -5.43 7.92
N GLY A 368 -5.29 -4.47 8.84
CA GLY A 368 -6.50 -4.28 9.65
C GLY A 368 -7.73 -3.92 8.81
N VAL A 369 -7.56 -3.20 7.71
CA VAL A 369 -8.66 -2.90 6.79
C VAL A 369 -9.12 -4.17 6.07
N TYR A 370 -8.22 -5.02 5.58
CA TYR A 370 -8.63 -6.27 4.94
C TYR A 370 -9.21 -7.28 5.93
N GLU A 371 -8.69 -7.32 7.15
CA GLU A 371 -9.27 -8.15 8.23
C GLU A 371 -10.71 -7.73 8.56
N THR A 372 -10.94 -6.43 8.74
CA THR A 372 -12.28 -5.94 9.06
C THR A 372 -13.28 -6.10 7.90
N VAL A 373 -12.83 -5.89 6.66
CA VAL A 373 -13.63 -6.13 5.45
C VAL A 373 -13.99 -7.61 5.34
N TYR A 374 -13.00 -8.49 5.51
CA TYR A 374 -13.23 -9.94 5.42
C TYR A 374 -14.28 -10.42 6.43
N HIS A 375 -14.22 -9.91 7.66
CA HIS A 375 -15.16 -10.28 8.74
C HIS A 375 -16.44 -9.45 8.77
N GLY A 376 -16.56 -8.42 7.95
CA GLY A 376 -17.78 -7.63 7.84
C GLY A 376 -18.05 -6.68 9.02
N VAL A 377 -17.00 -6.18 9.69
CA VAL A 377 -17.11 -5.32 10.89
C VAL A 377 -16.98 -3.84 10.52
N PRO A 378 -17.98 -2.98 10.78
CA PRO A 378 -17.88 -1.52 10.57
C PRO A 378 -16.75 -0.86 11.36
N VAL A 379 -16.25 0.29 10.88
CA VAL A 379 -15.05 0.92 11.41
C VAL A 379 -15.27 2.36 11.86
N ILE A 380 -14.72 2.73 13.02
CA ILE A 380 -14.32 4.11 13.31
C ILE A 380 -12.82 4.22 12.98
N ALA A 381 -12.52 5.04 11.99
CA ALA A 381 -11.18 5.26 11.50
C ALA A 381 -10.51 6.42 12.24
N LEU A 382 -9.34 6.18 12.80
CA LEU A 382 -8.45 7.16 13.43
C LEU A 382 -7.06 7.11 12.73
N PRO A 383 -6.96 7.58 11.47
CA PRO A 383 -5.72 7.48 10.71
C PRO A 383 -4.61 8.33 11.33
N ALA A 384 -3.40 7.79 11.34
CA ALA A 384 -2.21 8.44 11.90
C ALA A 384 -1.09 8.62 10.84
N ALA A 385 -1.34 8.21 9.60
CA ALA A 385 -0.44 8.39 8.46
C ALA A 385 -1.26 8.59 7.16
N PRO A 386 -0.69 9.18 6.11
CA PRO A 386 -1.40 9.44 4.86
C PRO A 386 -2.01 8.18 4.23
N GLU A 387 -1.27 7.06 4.21
CA GLU A 387 -1.75 5.78 3.70
C GLU A 387 -2.93 5.22 4.50
N HIS A 388 -2.95 5.46 5.82
CA HIS A 388 -4.09 5.10 6.68
C HIS A 388 -5.33 5.94 6.34
N GLY A 389 -5.13 7.22 6.03
CA GLY A 389 -6.19 8.12 5.57
C GLY A 389 -6.80 7.66 4.25
N ALA A 390 -5.97 7.24 3.30
CA ALA A 390 -6.43 6.69 2.03
C ALA A 390 -7.27 5.42 2.22
N MET A 391 -6.83 4.50 3.08
CA MET A 391 -7.57 3.27 3.38
C MET A 391 -8.88 3.55 4.14
N ALA A 392 -8.86 4.49 5.09
CA ALA A 392 -10.07 4.95 5.80
C ALA A 392 -11.07 5.56 4.82
N GLY A 393 -10.63 6.41 3.90
CA GLY A 393 -11.46 7.04 2.89
C GLY A 393 -12.22 6.05 2.01
N LYS A 394 -11.62 4.91 1.66
CA LYS A 394 -12.31 3.82 0.92
C LYS A 394 -13.47 3.24 1.72
N LEU A 395 -13.28 2.98 3.02
CA LEU A 395 -14.33 2.47 3.89
C LEU A 395 -15.45 3.48 4.11
N VAL A 396 -15.11 4.77 4.24
CA VAL A 396 -16.07 5.87 4.35
C VAL A 396 -16.89 6.00 3.07
N LEU A 397 -16.24 5.92 1.90
CA LEU A 397 -16.91 5.95 0.60
C LEU A 397 -17.88 4.77 0.44
N ALA A 398 -17.48 3.59 0.90
CA ALA A 398 -18.36 2.41 0.94
C ALA A 398 -19.53 2.57 1.95
N GLY A 399 -19.51 3.62 2.77
CA GLY A 399 -20.50 3.88 3.83
C GLY A 399 -20.40 2.89 5.00
N ALA A 400 -19.24 2.28 5.17
CA ALA A 400 -18.96 1.25 6.18
C ALA A 400 -18.11 1.78 7.35
N ALA A 401 -17.75 3.08 7.33
CA ALA A 401 -16.93 3.68 8.38
C ALA A 401 -17.26 5.16 8.61
N ILE A 402 -16.87 5.65 9.79
CA ILE A 402 -16.77 7.06 10.13
C ILE A 402 -15.30 7.38 10.37
N GLN A 403 -14.76 8.42 9.72
CA GLN A 403 -13.41 8.88 9.97
C GLN A 403 -13.40 10.04 10.95
N LEU A 404 -12.57 9.93 11.97
CA LEU A 404 -12.32 10.98 12.97
C LEU A 404 -10.86 11.47 12.87
N SER A 405 -10.63 12.70 13.32
CA SER A 405 -9.30 13.30 13.38
C SER A 405 -8.75 13.26 14.80
N TRP A 406 -7.52 12.80 14.97
CA TRP A 406 -6.83 12.86 16.25
C TRP A 406 -6.71 14.29 16.82
N LEU A 407 -6.59 15.29 15.95
CA LEU A 407 -6.41 16.68 16.37
C LEU A 407 -7.66 17.26 17.06
N THR A 408 -8.84 16.86 16.58
CA THR A 408 -10.13 17.36 17.08
C THR A 408 -10.86 16.36 17.97
N LEU A 409 -10.24 15.19 18.25
CA LEU A 409 -10.87 14.11 19.01
C LEU A 409 -11.19 14.56 20.46
N THR A 410 -12.46 14.45 20.83
CA THR A 410 -13.00 14.66 22.19
C THR A 410 -13.80 13.43 22.64
N GLU A 411 -14.14 13.34 23.94
CA GLU A 411 -15.01 12.27 24.44
C GLU A 411 -16.38 12.28 23.78
N GLU A 412 -16.94 13.46 23.52
CA GLU A 412 -18.24 13.63 22.89
C GLU A 412 -18.22 13.14 21.44
N ILE A 413 -17.25 13.61 20.63
CA ILE A 413 -17.10 13.20 19.24
C ILE A 413 -16.94 11.68 19.11
N LEU A 414 -16.12 11.07 19.96
CA LEU A 414 -15.91 9.62 19.93
C LEU A 414 -17.16 8.85 20.33
N ARG A 415 -17.82 9.28 21.43
CA ARG A 415 -19.05 8.65 21.90
C ARG A 415 -20.15 8.71 20.84
N ASP A 416 -20.35 9.87 20.23
CA ASP A 416 -21.39 10.08 19.24
C ASP A 416 -21.14 9.25 17.97
N ALA A 417 -19.90 9.15 17.50
CA ALA A 417 -19.52 8.27 16.40
C ALA A 417 -19.74 6.78 16.73
N VAL A 418 -19.42 6.36 17.97
CA VAL A 418 -19.71 4.98 18.43
C VAL A 418 -21.20 4.73 18.43
N MET A 419 -21.99 5.63 19.01
CA MET A 419 -23.44 5.47 19.08
C MET A 419 -24.07 5.46 17.68
N GLU A 420 -23.62 6.32 16.77
CA GLU A 420 -24.07 6.36 15.39
C GLU A 420 -23.89 4.99 14.69
N ILE A 421 -22.68 4.40 14.73
CA ILE A 421 -22.45 3.10 14.09
C ILE A 421 -23.22 1.97 14.79
N MET A 422 -23.27 1.99 16.13
CA MET A 422 -23.87 0.89 16.89
C MET A 422 -25.41 0.89 16.82
N THR A 423 -26.05 2.02 16.52
CA THR A 423 -27.51 2.14 16.44
C THR A 423 -28.04 2.23 15.01
N ASN A 424 -27.19 2.56 14.02
CA ASN A 424 -27.57 2.65 12.62
C ASN A 424 -27.15 1.37 11.85
N PRO A 425 -28.10 0.48 11.50
CA PRO A 425 -27.79 -0.79 10.85
C PRO A 425 -27.15 -0.65 9.47
N SER A 426 -27.30 0.50 8.82
CA SER A 426 -26.79 0.78 7.47
C SER A 426 -25.28 0.56 7.36
N PHE A 427 -24.48 0.88 8.40
CA PHE A 427 -23.03 0.63 8.39
C PHE A 427 -22.71 -0.88 8.32
N GLY A 428 -23.41 -1.68 9.13
CA GLY A 428 -23.26 -3.13 9.12
C GLY A 428 -23.69 -3.77 7.79
N GLU A 429 -24.81 -3.33 7.22
CA GLU A 429 -25.33 -3.83 5.94
C GLU A 429 -24.36 -3.54 4.78
N LYS A 430 -23.83 -2.30 4.73
CA LYS A 430 -22.86 -1.89 3.72
C LYS A 430 -21.54 -2.63 3.87
N MET A 431 -21.03 -2.77 5.09
CA MET A 431 -19.82 -3.55 5.33
C MET A 431 -20.02 -5.02 4.99
N ALA A 432 -21.18 -5.61 5.30
CA ALA A 432 -21.52 -6.98 4.93
C ALA A 432 -21.57 -7.16 3.39
N PHE A 433 -22.06 -6.15 2.66
CA PHE A 433 -22.01 -6.15 1.19
C PHE A 433 -20.58 -6.14 0.68
N VAL A 434 -19.74 -5.21 1.15
CA VAL A 434 -18.31 -5.12 0.78
C VAL A 434 -17.58 -6.43 1.10
N SER A 435 -17.87 -7.02 2.28
CA SER A 435 -17.31 -8.32 2.68
C SER A 435 -17.67 -9.45 1.74
N ARG A 436 -18.93 -9.53 1.29
CA ARG A 436 -19.34 -10.55 0.30
C ARG A 436 -18.60 -10.38 -1.01
N VAL A 437 -18.54 -9.16 -1.56
CA VAL A 437 -17.81 -8.87 -2.80
C VAL A 437 -16.32 -9.19 -2.66
N PHE A 438 -15.73 -8.86 -1.51
CA PHE A 438 -14.32 -9.12 -1.25
C PHE A 438 -13.98 -10.61 -1.16
N ARG A 439 -14.87 -11.42 -0.58
CA ARG A 439 -14.66 -12.87 -0.41
C ARG A 439 -15.06 -13.71 -1.62
N ASP A 440 -15.92 -13.17 -2.50
CA ASP A 440 -16.39 -13.85 -3.71
C ASP A 440 -15.37 -13.70 -4.83
N GLN A 441 -14.30 -14.50 -4.79
CA GLN A 441 -13.21 -14.51 -5.74
C GLN A 441 -12.97 -15.94 -6.25
N GLU A 442 -12.59 -16.06 -7.53
CA GLU A 442 -12.30 -17.34 -8.19
C GLU A 442 -11.10 -18.06 -7.56
N GLU A 443 -10.11 -17.30 -7.12
CA GLU A 443 -8.89 -17.79 -6.47
C GLU A 443 -8.51 -16.92 -5.26
N THR A 444 -7.76 -17.48 -4.32
CA THR A 444 -7.29 -16.71 -3.17
C THR A 444 -6.19 -15.72 -3.57
N ALA A 445 -5.99 -14.68 -2.76
CA ALA A 445 -4.86 -13.76 -2.95
C ALA A 445 -3.50 -14.49 -2.90
N LEU A 446 -3.40 -15.54 -2.07
CA LEU A 446 -2.20 -16.36 -1.97
C LEU A 446 -1.97 -17.19 -3.23
N ASP A 447 -3.01 -17.86 -3.76
CA ASP A 447 -2.91 -18.62 -5.00
C ASP A 447 -2.39 -17.74 -6.14
N ARG A 448 -2.99 -16.56 -6.27
CA ARG A 448 -2.62 -15.59 -7.29
C ARG A 448 -1.18 -15.09 -7.12
N ALA A 449 -0.77 -14.74 -5.90
CA ALA A 449 0.58 -14.28 -5.62
C ALA A 449 1.62 -15.35 -5.91
N VAL A 450 1.36 -16.61 -5.51
CA VAL A 450 2.24 -17.75 -5.76
C VAL A 450 2.35 -18.03 -7.25
N PHE A 451 1.21 -18.18 -7.93
CA PHE A 451 1.19 -18.48 -9.37
C PHE A 451 2.03 -17.46 -10.17
N TRP A 452 1.79 -16.16 -9.96
CA TRP A 452 2.48 -15.12 -10.71
C TRP A 452 3.95 -14.98 -10.33
N THR A 453 4.31 -15.23 -9.07
CA THR A 453 5.71 -15.24 -8.62
C THR A 453 6.49 -16.38 -9.31
N GLU A 454 5.95 -17.58 -9.30
CA GLU A 454 6.53 -18.73 -10.01
C GLU A 454 6.54 -18.51 -11.52
N TYR A 455 5.50 -17.89 -12.08
CA TYR A 455 5.43 -17.55 -13.50
C TYR A 455 6.57 -16.62 -13.92
N ALA A 456 6.81 -15.58 -13.14
CA ALA A 456 7.90 -14.63 -13.42
C ALA A 456 9.27 -15.29 -13.32
N ALA A 457 9.50 -16.19 -12.36
CA ALA A 457 10.74 -16.94 -12.25
C ALA A 457 10.92 -17.89 -13.43
N ARG A 458 9.89 -18.70 -13.75
CA ARG A 458 9.91 -19.69 -14.84
C ARG A 458 10.19 -19.10 -16.22
N PHE A 459 9.61 -17.93 -16.49
CA PHE A 459 9.75 -17.25 -17.77
C PHE A 459 10.77 -16.10 -17.75
N GLN A 460 11.78 -16.19 -16.87
CA GLN A 460 12.90 -15.24 -16.78
C GLN A 460 12.45 -13.78 -16.81
N GLY A 461 11.50 -13.46 -15.94
CA GLY A 461 10.93 -12.12 -15.82
C GLY A 461 9.77 -11.81 -16.76
N ALA A 462 9.22 -12.83 -17.44
CA ALA A 462 8.01 -12.74 -18.27
C ALA A 462 7.98 -11.50 -19.21
N PRO A 463 8.96 -11.32 -20.11
CA PRO A 463 9.12 -10.11 -20.92
C PRO A 463 7.90 -9.80 -21.80
N HIS A 464 7.12 -10.82 -22.16
CA HIS A 464 5.90 -10.70 -22.95
C HIS A 464 4.72 -10.03 -22.20
N LEU A 465 4.81 -9.87 -20.87
CA LEU A 465 3.80 -9.15 -20.07
C LEU A 465 4.13 -7.67 -19.90
N LYS A 466 5.36 -7.27 -20.23
CA LYS A 466 5.81 -5.90 -20.01
C LYS A 466 5.26 -4.96 -21.08
N SER A 467 4.59 -3.89 -20.66
CA SER A 467 4.04 -2.91 -21.59
C SER A 467 5.14 -2.22 -22.41
N PRO A 468 5.02 -2.11 -23.74
CA PRO A 468 5.94 -1.32 -24.55
C PRO A 468 5.91 0.17 -24.20
N ALA A 469 4.79 0.67 -23.67
CA ALA A 469 4.63 2.05 -23.24
C ALA A 469 5.59 2.46 -22.10
N ARG A 470 6.22 1.51 -21.39
CA ARG A 470 7.22 1.81 -20.35
C ARG A 470 8.44 2.60 -20.85
N HIS A 471 8.72 2.55 -22.15
CA HIS A 471 9.83 3.27 -22.78
C HIS A 471 9.43 4.61 -23.40
N LEU A 472 8.14 4.89 -23.48
CA LEU A 472 7.61 6.13 -24.05
C LEU A 472 7.62 7.26 -23.02
N SER A 473 7.82 8.47 -23.51
CA SER A 473 7.59 9.69 -22.73
C SER A 473 6.09 9.97 -22.56
N TRP A 474 5.73 10.81 -21.62
CA TRP A 474 4.34 11.26 -21.44
C TRP A 474 3.75 11.91 -22.68
N ILE A 475 4.59 12.62 -23.44
CA ILE A 475 4.20 13.26 -24.71
C ILE A 475 3.78 12.21 -25.73
N GLU A 476 4.56 11.14 -25.85
CA GLU A 476 4.30 10.04 -26.79
C GLU A 476 3.10 9.18 -26.36
N VAL A 477 3.03 8.82 -25.06
CA VAL A 477 1.89 8.03 -24.53
C VAL A 477 0.55 8.74 -24.72
N LEU A 478 0.52 10.07 -24.54
CA LEU A 478 -0.67 10.89 -24.73
C LEU A 478 -0.83 11.41 -26.16
N SER A 479 0.10 11.05 -27.06
CA SER A 479 0.13 11.50 -28.46
C SER A 479 0.06 13.03 -28.62
N LEU A 480 0.64 13.76 -27.66
CA LEU A 480 0.61 15.24 -27.64
C LEU A 480 1.40 15.84 -28.81
N ASP A 481 2.44 15.18 -29.25
CA ASP A 481 3.23 15.48 -30.44
C ASP A 481 2.36 15.50 -31.72
N PHE A 482 1.52 14.46 -31.92
CA PHE A 482 0.57 14.40 -33.03
C PHE A 482 -0.57 15.40 -32.90
N ILE A 483 -1.07 15.63 -31.69
CA ILE A 483 -2.09 16.65 -31.43
C ILE A 483 -1.53 18.04 -31.78
N LEU A 484 -0.31 18.35 -31.32
CA LEU A 484 0.34 19.63 -31.64
C LEU A 484 0.57 19.77 -33.14
N LEU A 485 1.06 18.73 -33.81
CA LEU A 485 1.23 18.73 -35.27
C LEU A 485 -0.09 18.99 -35.98
N ALA A 486 -1.16 18.30 -35.59
CA ALA A 486 -2.49 18.52 -36.17
C ALA A 486 -2.98 19.97 -35.99
N LEU A 487 -2.79 20.55 -34.81
CA LEU A 487 -3.15 21.95 -34.53
C LEU A 487 -2.35 22.91 -35.44
N VAL A 488 -1.05 22.69 -35.60
CA VAL A 488 -0.20 23.49 -36.50
C VAL A 488 -0.67 23.37 -37.95
N LEU A 489 -0.96 22.17 -38.42
CA LEU A 489 -1.48 21.94 -39.78
C LEU A 489 -2.85 22.62 -39.98
N CYS A 490 -3.76 22.51 -39.02
CA CYS A 490 -5.05 23.20 -39.07
C CYS A 490 -4.87 24.72 -39.10
N TYR A 491 -3.96 25.26 -38.30
CA TYR A 491 -3.63 26.69 -38.29
C TYR A 491 -3.07 27.15 -39.63
N CYS A 492 -2.15 26.41 -40.23
CA CYS A 492 -1.61 26.69 -41.54
C CYS A 492 -2.69 26.65 -42.62
N ALA A 493 -3.52 25.59 -42.63
CA ALA A 493 -4.63 25.46 -43.58
C ALA A 493 -5.63 26.62 -43.45
N PHE A 494 -5.98 27.02 -42.24
CA PHE A 494 -6.85 28.16 -41.97
C PHE A 494 -6.24 29.47 -42.52
N ASN A 495 -4.96 29.73 -42.32
CA ASN A 495 -4.31 30.92 -42.87
C ASN A 495 -4.28 30.91 -44.40
N VAL A 496 -4.01 29.76 -45.02
CA VAL A 496 -4.08 29.62 -46.49
C VAL A 496 -5.51 29.91 -46.99
N PHE A 497 -6.53 29.35 -46.33
CA PHE A 497 -7.95 29.57 -46.65
C PHE A 497 -8.30 31.05 -46.56
N ILE A 498 -7.94 31.75 -45.47
CA ILE A 498 -8.18 33.18 -45.31
C ILE A 498 -7.48 34.01 -46.40
N LYS A 499 -6.21 33.68 -46.71
CA LYS A 499 -5.49 34.36 -47.81
C LYS A 499 -6.18 34.14 -49.15
N THR A 500 -6.61 32.92 -49.43
CA THR A 500 -7.33 32.59 -50.68
C THR A 500 -8.64 33.40 -50.81
N ILE A 501 -9.42 33.47 -49.72
CA ILE A 501 -10.65 34.30 -49.71
C ILE A 501 -10.32 35.77 -49.94
N ARG A 502 -9.28 36.32 -49.35
CA ARG A 502 -8.86 37.73 -49.54
C ARG A 502 -8.50 37.98 -51.00
N VAL A 503 -7.71 37.07 -51.61
CA VAL A 503 -7.33 37.19 -53.02
C VAL A 503 -8.55 37.10 -53.95
N LEU A 504 -9.47 36.17 -53.69
CA LEU A 504 -10.72 36.05 -54.49
C LEU A 504 -11.61 37.31 -54.35
N LYS A 505 -11.79 37.83 -53.14
CA LYS A 505 -12.53 39.10 -52.92
C LYS A 505 -11.88 40.27 -53.65
N ALA A 506 -10.52 40.39 -53.57
CA ALA A 506 -9.82 41.44 -54.29
C ALA A 506 -9.97 41.33 -55.80
N LYS A 507 -9.91 40.11 -56.38
CA LYS A 507 -10.19 39.88 -57.82
C LYS A 507 -11.62 40.24 -58.19
N CYS A 508 -12.61 39.83 -57.39
CA CYS A 508 -14.02 40.17 -57.64
C CYS A 508 -14.26 41.69 -57.60
N LEU A 509 -13.68 42.42 -56.66
CA LEU A 509 -13.77 43.88 -56.58
C LEU A 509 -13.09 44.58 -57.77
N ARG A 510 -11.92 44.08 -58.20
CA ARG A 510 -11.23 44.59 -59.38
C ARG A 510 -12.03 44.39 -60.65
N ASN A 511 -12.59 43.22 -60.86
CA ASN A 511 -13.46 42.93 -62.02
C ASN A 511 -14.76 43.78 -62.03
N LYS A 512 -15.32 44.10 -60.83
CA LYS A 512 -16.47 45.02 -60.74
C LYS A 512 -16.12 46.43 -61.12
N ASN A 513 -15.00 46.96 -60.64
CA ASN A 513 -14.53 48.28 -60.99
C ASN A 513 -14.12 48.44 -62.46
N GLU A 514 -13.61 47.38 -63.10
CA GLU A 514 -13.31 47.37 -64.53
C GLU A 514 -14.59 47.36 -65.38
N LYS A 515 -15.66 46.68 -64.95
CA LYS A 515 -16.96 46.73 -65.65
C LYS A 515 -17.67 48.08 -65.52
N GLU A 516 -17.57 48.73 -64.33
CA GLU A 516 -18.16 50.09 -64.14
C GLU A 516 -17.40 51.19 -64.88
N LYS A 517 -16.15 50.96 -65.32
CA LYS A 517 -15.41 51.91 -66.18
C LYS A 517 -15.65 51.75 -67.67
N VAL A 518 -16.33 50.68 -68.13
CA VAL A 518 -16.63 50.36 -69.52
C VAL A 518 -18.09 50.69 -69.87
N THR A 519 -18.92 50.97 -68.86
CA THR A 519 -20.27 51.52 -69.01
C THR A 519 -20.22 53.05 -68.83
#